data_06acb072596cc1fb561ebe526ca1ae47
#
_entry.id   06acb072596cc1fb561ebe526ca1ae47
#
_cell.length_a   1.000
_cell.length_b   1.000
_cell.length_c   1.000
_cell.angle_alpha   90.00
_cell.angle_beta   90.00
_cell.angle_gamma   90.00
#
_symmetry.space_group_name_H-M   'P 1'
#
loop_
_entity.id
_entity.type
_entity.pdbx_description
1 polymer ?
#
loop_
_entity_poly.entity_id
_entity_poly.type
_entity_poly.pdbx_seq_one_letter_code
_entity_poly.pdbx_strand_id
1 'polypeptide(L)'
;MKKDDLMFAAFFSRSVAYAKNPRVKGGYFFDLETMEPLINGPGFVEALTDWVEATKYVPPGGINFGLGDEINSFGGGQTLFSFSWDYAFVAAMQDDSPIKNKVGASPLPGSDRVWNRSSGAWENEYNQAPYIVWGWTAAVAKASKNQDVAFDYLCFFANDANHQADIAIGRFGVNPFKKSDFVPELYV
;
A
#
# COMPACT_ATOMS: atom_id res chain seq x y z
N MET A 1 4.80 12.56 6.44
CA MET A 1 5.03 11.13 6.70
C MET A 1 6.45 10.93 7.17
N LYS A 2 6.57 10.23 8.28
CA LYS A 2 7.86 9.93 8.92
C LYS A 2 8.73 9.10 7.96
N LYS A 3 10.03 9.25 8.10
CA LYS A 3 11.07 8.50 7.39
C LYS A 3 11.05 7.03 7.83
N ASP A 4 9.98 6.33 7.46
CA ASP A 4 9.79 4.91 7.73
C ASP A 4 9.33 4.19 6.45
N ASP A 5 9.10 2.90 6.56
CA ASP A 5 8.73 2.01 5.45
C ASP A 5 7.44 2.45 4.73
N LEU A 6 6.58 3.21 5.40
CA LEU A 6 5.27 3.59 4.88
C LEU A 6 5.34 4.78 3.92
N MET A 7 6.22 5.74 4.17
CA MET A 7 6.44 6.83 3.21
C MET A 7 6.91 6.28 1.87
N PHE A 8 7.79 5.31 1.92
CA PHE A 8 8.29 4.59 0.76
C PHE A 8 7.15 3.91 0.00
N ALA A 9 6.30 3.10 0.67
CA ALA A 9 5.18 2.41 0.03
C ALA A 9 4.17 3.38 -0.59
N ALA A 10 3.79 4.43 0.13
CA ALA A 10 2.84 5.42 -0.33
C ALA A 10 3.38 6.21 -1.54
N PHE A 11 4.64 6.66 -1.48
CA PHE A 11 5.27 7.34 -2.60
C PHE A 11 5.36 6.46 -3.84
N PHE A 12 5.83 5.22 -3.70
CA PHE A 12 5.93 4.33 -4.85
C PHE A 12 4.56 3.96 -5.41
N SER A 13 3.55 3.78 -4.57
CA SER A 13 2.19 3.56 -5.05
C SER A 13 1.70 4.73 -5.91
N ARG A 14 1.98 5.95 -5.49
CA ARG A 14 1.62 7.14 -6.25
C ARG A 14 2.44 7.29 -7.54
N SER A 15 3.73 6.99 -7.49
CA SER A 15 4.62 7.18 -8.63
C SER A 15 4.36 6.22 -9.81
N VAL A 16 3.68 5.09 -9.58
CA VAL A 16 3.28 4.17 -10.66
C VAL A 16 2.42 4.88 -11.71
N ALA A 17 1.53 5.78 -11.30
CA ALA A 17 0.67 6.51 -12.22
C ALA A 17 1.45 7.34 -13.24
N TYR A 18 2.60 7.86 -12.87
CA TYR A 18 3.44 8.69 -13.72
C TYR A 18 4.54 7.92 -14.46
N ALA A 19 5.12 6.90 -13.80
CA ALA A 19 6.34 6.24 -14.25
C ALA A 19 6.12 4.88 -14.91
N LYS A 20 4.99 4.20 -14.65
CA LYS A 20 4.70 2.88 -15.21
C LYS A 20 3.71 2.99 -16.36
N ASN A 21 4.22 3.20 -17.57
CA ASN A 21 3.39 3.13 -18.77
C ASN A 21 2.99 1.67 -19.02
N PRO A 22 1.68 1.36 -19.14
CA PRO A 22 1.20 -0.01 -19.29
C PRO A 22 1.61 -0.64 -20.64
N ARG A 23 1.95 0.18 -21.63
CA ARG A 23 2.39 -0.28 -22.95
C ARG A 23 3.89 -0.55 -23.03
N VAL A 24 4.66 -0.07 -22.04
CA VAL A 24 6.10 -0.27 -21.99
C VAL A 24 6.43 -1.48 -21.12
N LYS A 25 7.01 -2.50 -21.76
CA LYS A 25 7.51 -3.67 -21.05
C LYS A 25 8.79 -3.34 -20.29
N GLY A 26 9.05 -4.09 -19.24
CA GLY A 26 10.28 -3.97 -18.46
C GLY A 26 10.03 -3.61 -17.00
N GLY A 27 11.13 -3.41 -16.28
CA GLY A 27 11.11 -3.11 -14.86
C GLY A 27 10.55 -1.74 -14.52
N TYR A 28 10.22 -1.57 -13.26
CA TYR A 28 9.72 -0.31 -12.73
C TYR A 28 10.82 0.47 -12.00
N PHE A 29 11.57 -0.19 -11.13
CA PHE A 29 12.68 0.41 -10.38
C PHE A 29 14.01 0.33 -11.14
N PHE A 30 14.18 -0.73 -11.91
CA PHE A 30 15.40 -1.02 -12.66
C PHE A 30 15.04 -1.45 -14.07
N ASP A 31 15.89 -1.15 -15.02
CA ASP A 31 15.89 -1.82 -16.30
C ASP A 31 16.27 -3.28 -16.10
N LEU A 32 15.49 -4.22 -16.65
CA LEU A 32 15.67 -5.64 -16.37
C LEU A 32 16.86 -6.26 -17.14
N GLU A 33 17.36 -5.59 -18.17
CA GLU A 33 18.48 -6.08 -18.97
C GLU A 33 19.83 -5.51 -18.46
N THR A 34 19.83 -4.23 -18.16
CA THR A 34 21.04 -3.51 -17.75
C THR A 34 21.19 -3.34 -16.25
N MET A 35 20.10 -3.54 -15.48
CA MET A 35 20.01 -3.23 -14.05
C MET A 35 20.23 -1.75 -13.72
N GLU A 36 20.13 -0.87 -14.72
CA GLU A 36 20.20 0.57 -14.51
C GLU A 36 19.00 1.06 -13.69
N PRO A 37 19.20 1.87 -12.64
CA PRO A 37 18.11 2.45 -11.86
C PRO A 37 17.27 3.41 -12.69
N LEU A 38 15.93 3.28 -12.60
CA LEU A 38 14.97 4.11 -13.32
C LEU A 38 14.30 5.18 -12.44
N ILE A 39 14.63 5.18 -11.16
CA ILE A 39 13.97 6.04 -10.15
C ILE A 39 14.32 7.53 -10.26
N ASN A 40 15.29 7.88 -11.11
CA ASN A 40 15.63 9.28 -11.45
C ASN A 40 14.99 9.74 -12.76
N GLY A 41 14.16 8.90 -13.39
CA GLY A 41 13.48 9.23 -14.65
C GLY A 41 12.35 10.26 -14.48
N PRO A 42 11.92 10.90 -15.58
CA PRO A 42 10.93 12.00 -15.55
C PRO A 42 9.63 11.64 -14.84
N GLY A 43 9.14 10.40 -14.96
CA GLY A 43 7.91 9.97 -14.28
C GLY A 43 8.06 9.97 -12.76
N PHE A 44 9.19 9.55 -12.22
CA PHE A 44 9.46 9.59 -10.78
C PHE A 44 9.68 11.02 -10.28
N VAL A 45 10.36 11.86 -11.06
CA VAL A 45 10.57 13.28 -10.71
C VAL A 45 9.24 14.01 -10.64
N GLU A 46 8.34 13.80 -11.60
CA GLU A 46 6.99 14.36 -11.59
C GLU A 46 6.18 13.89 -10.38
N ALA A 47 6.20 12.58 -10.11
CA ALA A 47 5.52 12.03 -8.96
C ALA A 47 6.03 12.63 -7.64
N LEU A 48 7.33 12.87 -7.52
CA LEU A 48 7.91 13.50 -6.34
C LEU A 48 7.51 14.97 -6.23
N THR A 49 7.45 15.68 -7.34
CA THR A 49 6.98 17.07 -7.39
C THR A 49 5.54 17.17 -6.90
N ASP A 50 4.65 16.33 -7.43
CA ASP A 50 3.25 16.23 -6.99
C ASP A 50 3.13 15.84 -5.51
N TRP A 51 3.97 14.91 -5.05
CA TRP A 51 4.01 14.51 -3.65
C TRP A 51 4.42 15.63 -2.71
N VAL A 52 5.43 16.41 -3.09
CA VAL A 52 5.86 17.58 -2.33
C VAL A 52 4.76 18.64 -2.29
N GLU A 53 4.09 18.92 -3.42
CA GLU A 53 2.96 19.82 -3.46
C GLU A 53 1.81 19.37 -2.54
N ALA A 54 1.53 18.05 -2.49
CA ALA A 54 0.49 17.48 -1.63
C ALA A 54 0.78 17.67 -0.13
N THR A 55 2.03 17.92 0.27
CA THR A 55 2.37 18.18 1.68
C THR A 55 1.69 19.42 2.25
N LYS A 56 1.20 20.33 1.42
CA LYS A 56 0.43 21.51 1.83
C LYS A 56 -0.94 21.14 2.44
N TYR A 57 -1.43 19.96 2.18
CA TYR A 57 -2.76 19.47 2.58
C TYR A 57 -2.71 18.45 3.73
N VAL A 58 -1.52 18.12 4.23
CA VAL A 58 -1.42 17.22 5.38
C VAL A 58 -1.75 17.98 6.68
N PRO A 59 -2.29 17.31 7.70
CA PRO A 59 -2.56 17.94 8.98
C PRO A 59 -1.27 18.43 9.66
N PRO A 60 -1.36 19.34 10.63
CA PRO A 60 -0.20 19.80 11.38
C PRO A 60 0.63 18.63 11.93
N GLY A 61 1.92 18.62 11.63
CA GLY A 61 2.82 17.52 12.01
C GLY A 61 2.73 16.28 11.11
N GLY A 62 1.82 16.23 10.13
CA GLY A 62 1.58 15.06 9.28
C GLY A 62 2.79 14.56 8.50
N ILE A 63 3.76 15.44 8.23
CA ILE A 63 5.03 15.07 7.60
C ILE A 63 5.84 14.08 8.46
N ASN A 64 5.60 14.05 9.77
CA ASN A 64 6.27 13.17 10.72
C ASN A 64 5.42 11.96 11.15
N PHE A 65 4.23 11.80 10.57
CA PHE A 65 3.33 10.69 10.90
C PHE A 65 3.92 9.35 10.48
N GLY A 66 3.86 8.38 11.38
CA GLY A 66 3.95 6.96 11.07
C GLY A 66 2.57 6.38 10.78
N LEU A 67 2.49 5.06 10.56
CA LEU A 67 1.23 4.35 10.26
C LEU A 67 0.15 4.59 11.32
N GLY A 68 0.51 4.43 12.59
CA GLY A 68 -0.44 4.60 13.68
C GLY A 68 -1.00 6.03 13.75
N ASP A 69 -0.15 7.04 13.53
CA ASP A 69 -0.57 8.45 13.54
C ASP A 69 -1.50 8.75 12.38
N GLU A 70 -1.21 8.21 11.20
CA GLU A 70 -2.03 8.38 9.99
C GLU A 70 -3.41 7.75 10.19
N ILE A 71 -3.47 6.50 10.64
CA ILE A 71 -4.72 5.77 10.91
C ILE A 71 -5.54 6.48 11.99
N ASN A 72 -4.92 6.93 13.07
CA ASN A 72 -5.60 7.64 14.16
C ASN A 72 -6.12 9.01 13.70
N SER A 73 -5.35 9.72 12.88
CA SER A 73 -5.77 11.00 12.32
C SER A 73 -7.00 10.85 11.42
N PHE A 74 -7.02 9.82 10.58
CA PHE A 74 -8.17 9.51 9.73
C PHE A 74 -9.35 9.02 10.56
N GLY A 75 -9.16 8.00 11.40
CA GLY A 75 -10.22 7.45 12.26
C GLY A 75 -10.81 8.47 13.24
N GLY A 76 -10.02 9.43 13.67
CA GLY A 76 -10.44 10.59 14.48
C GLY A 76 -11.09 11.72 13.69
N GLY A 77 -11.26 11.57 12.36
CA GLY A 77 -11.95 12.54 11.51
C GLY A 77 -11.18 13.83 11.25
N GLN A 78 -9.85 13.84 11.45
CA GLN A 78 -9.00 15.01 11.23
C GLN A 78 -8.63 15.21 9.76
N THR A 79 -8.74 14.15 8.95
CA THR A 79 -8.44 14.18 7.52
C THR A 79 -9.60 13.65 6.71
N LEU A 80 -9.84 14.26 5.55
CA LEU A 80 -10.90 13.84 4.62
C LEU A 80 -10.51 12.60 3.82
N PHE A 81 -9.24 12.46 3.50
CA PHE A 81 -8.68 11.33 2.76
C PHE A 81 -7.51 10.71 3.51
N SER A 82 -7.33 9.42 3.32
CA SER A 82 -6.18 8.67 3.79
C SER A 82 -5.67 7.75 2.68
N PHE A 83 -4.35 7.73 2.53
CA PHE A 83 -3.64 6.77 1.71
C PHE A 83 -3.15 5.65 2.61
N SER A 84 -3.95 4.60 2.76
CA SER A 84 -3.66 3.58 3.74
C SER A 84 -4.08 2.19 3.28
N TRP A 85 -3.92 1.23 4.16
CA TRP A 85 -4.46 -0.11 4.02
C TRP A 85 -5.90 -0.17 4.58
N ASP A 86 -6.58 -1.25 4.31
CA ASP A 86 -7.91 -1.58 4.81
C ASP A 86 -8.07 -1.47 6.33
N TYR A 87 -6.98 -1.63 7.10
CA TYR A 87 -6.99 -1.40 8.55
C TYR A 87 -7.42 0.04 8.94
N ALA A 88 -7.19 1.02 8.10
CA ALA A 88 -7.71 2.38 8.33
C ALA A 88 -9.25 2.39 8.35
N PHE A 89 -9.89 1.52 7.56
CA PHE A 89 -11.34 1.34 7.59
C PHE A 89 -11.81 0.73 8.92
N VAL A 90 -11.08 -0.27 9.43
CA VAL A 90 -11.37 -0.85 10.76
C VAL A 90 -11.28 0.22 11.86
N ALA A 91 -10.29 1.07 11.83
CA ALA A 91 -10.16 2.18 12.78
C ALA A 91 -11.31 3.19 12.67
N ALA A 92 -11.73 3.51 11.44
CA ALA A 92 -12.83 4.42 11.18
C ALA A 92 -14.21 3.87 11.61
N MET A 93 -14.33 2.55 11.74
CA MET A 93 -15.58 1.87 12.14
C MET A 93 -15.68 1.61 13.65
N GLN A 94 -14.72 2.04 14.46
CA GLN A 94 -14.80 1.91 15.93
C GLN A 94 -15.97 2.74 16.49
N ASP A 95 -16.49 2.33 17.64
CA ASP A 95 -17.68 2.96 18.25
C ASP A 95 -17.46 4.44 18.63
N ASP A 96 -16.26 4.80 18.98
CA ASP A 96 -15.84 6.16 19.34
C ASP A 96 -15.39 7.02 18.14
N SER A 97 -15.40 6.46 16.94
CA SER A 97 -15.00 7.21 15.74
C SER A 97 -16.12 8.17 15.28
N PRO A 98 -15.82 9.47 15.12
CA PRO A 98 -16.78 10.46 14.63
C PRO A 98 -17.17 10.26 13.15
N ILE A 99 -16.40 9.43 12.42
CA ILE A 99 -16.63 9.12 11.00
C ILE A 99 -17.20 7.72 10.79
N LYS A 100 -17.59 7.02 11.85
CA LYS A 100 -18.23 5.70 11.75
C LYS A 100 -19.39 5.75 10.76
N ASN A 101 -19.47 4.77 9.87
CA ASN A 101 -20.47 4.66 8.80
C ASN A 101 -20.49 5.81 7.77
N LYS A 102 -19.41 6.62 7.69
CA LYS A 102 -19.30 7.73 6.75
C LYS A 102 -18.10 7.58 5.80
N VAL A 103 -17.44 6.44 5.83
CA VAL A 103 -16.21 6.17 5.08
C VAL A 103 -16.50 5.32 3.86
N GLY A 104 -15.87 5.65 2.76
CA GLY A 104 -15.83 4.86 1.54
C GLY A 104 -14.41 4.57 1.12
N ALA A 105 -14.24 3.62 0.22
CA ALA A 105 -12.96 3.29 -0.39
C ALA A 105 -13.01 3.50 -1.90
N SER A 106 -11.92 3.93 -2.48
CA SER A 106 -11.75 4.01 -3.92
C SER A 106 -10.31 3.64 -4.31
N PRO A 107 -10.07 3.20 -5.55
CA PRO A 107 -8.72 3.08 -6.06
C PRO A 107 -7.97 4.41 -5.98
N LEU A 108 -6.65 4.33 -5.88
CA LEU A 108 -5.82 5.53 -5.94
C LEU A 108 -6.06 6.31 -7.22
N PRO A 109 -6.13 7.65 -7.16
CA PRO A 109 -6.18 8.47 -8.34
C PRO A 109 -5.00 8.23 -9.27
N GLY A 110 -5.26 8.21 -10.56
CA GLY A 110 -4.24 8.12 -11.59
C GLY A 110 -3.58 9.47 -11.89
N SER A 111 -2.93 9.52 -13.04
CA SER A 111 -2.37 10.73 -13.64
C SER A 111 -2.94 10.90 -15.05
N ASP A 112 -3.16 12.14 -15.46
CA ASP A 112 -3.62 12.47 -16.82
C ASP A 112 -2.52 12.30 -17.89
N ARG A 113 -1.30 12.01 -17.45
CA ARG A 113 -0.18 11.74 -18.34
C ARG A 113 0.76 10.70 -17.72
N VAL A 114 1.40 9.93 -18.58
CA VAL A 114 2.36 8.91 -18.18
C VAL A 114 3.63 9.01 -19.00
N TRP A 115 4.77 8.81 -18.37
CA TRP A 115 6.05 8.80 -19.06
C TRP A 115 6.23 7.51 -19.87
N ASN A 116 6.50 7.67 -21.17
CA ASN A 116 6.88 6.56 -22.03
C ASN A 116 8.42 6.52 -22.18
N ARG A 117 9.04 5.58 -21.50
CA ARG A 117 10.49 5.39 -21.52
C ARG A 117 11.01 5.01 -22.90
N SER A 118 10.24 4.27 -23.69
CA SER A 118 10.66 3.79 -25.01
C SER A 118 10.71 4.91 -26.05
N SER A 119 9.78 5.86 -25.98
CA SER A 119 9.77 7.02 -26.89
C SER A 119 10.49 8.23 -26.31
N GLY A 120 10.82 8.24 -25.02
CA GLY A 120 11.40 9.38 -24.33
C GLY A 120 10.46 10.58 -24.22
N ALA A 121 9.14 10.36 -24.17
CA ALA A 121 8.13 11.41 -24.18
C ALA A 121 6.98 11.16 -23.19
N TRP A 122 6.31 12.24 -22.79
CA TRP A 122 5.06 12.18 -22.06
C TRP A 122 3.91 11.85 -23.01
N GLU A 123 3.04 10.93 -22.59
CA GLU A 123 1.79 10.60 -23.24
C GLU A 123 0.63 11.14 -22.43
N ASN A 124 -0.23 11.93 -23.07
CA ASN A 124 -1.43 12.52 -22.46
C ASN A 124 -2.55 11.47 -22.47
N GLU A 125 -2.48 10.56 -21.55
CA GLU A 125 -3.43 9.47 -21.35
C GLU A 125 -3.58 9.23 -19.87
N TYR A 126 -4.84 9.09 -19.41
CA TYR A 126 -5.11 8.78 -18.02
C TYR A 126 -4.56 7.40 -17.66
N ASN A 127 -3.64 7.38 -16.71
CA ASN A 127 -3.02 6.17 -16.21
C ASN A 127 -3.37 5.98 -14.72
N GLN A 128 -4.30 5.08 -14.46
CA GLN A 128 -4.64 4.70 -13.10
C GLN A 128 -3.72 3.57 -12.66
N ALA A 129 -2.91 3.84 -11.65
CA ALA A 129 -2.06 2.84 -11.09
C ALA A 129 -2.77 2.04 -10.01
N PRO A 130 -2.63 0.71 -10.00
CA PRO A 130 -2.99 -0.06 -8.83
C PRO A 130 -2.08 0.34 -7.66
N TYR A 131 -2.60 0.24 -6.45
CA TYR A 131 -1.79 0.33 -5.25
C TYR A 131 -0.67 -0.72 -5.32
N ILE A 132 0.56 -0.33 -5.05
CA ILE A 132 1.67 -1.29 -4.96
C ILE A 132 1.47 -2.06 -3.67
N VAL A 133 0.96 -3.25 -3.81
CA VAL A 133 0.83 -4.17 -2.69
C VAL A 133 2.18 -4.82 -2.48
N TRP A 134 2.77 -4.55 -1.34
CA TRP A 134 3.76 -5.47 -0.80
C TRP A 134 3.07 -6.35 0.24
N GLY A 135 3.68 -7.45 0.59
CA GLY A 135 3.18 -8.37 1.62
C GLY A 135 4.28 -8.73 2.59
N TRP A 136 3.86 -9.36 3.67
CA TRP A 136 4.76 -9.95 4.62
C TRP A 136 4.99 -11.40 4.27
N THR A 137 6.23 -11.84 4.32
CA THR A 137 6.60 -13.23 4.10
C THR A 137 7.24 -13.76 5.38
N ALA A 138 6.73 -14.87 5.87
CA ALA A 138 7.39 -15.59 6.95
C ALA A 138 8.35 -16.62 6.37
N ALA A 139 9.52 -16.75 6.97
CA ALA A 139 10.52 -17.72 6.57
C ALA A 139 11.21 -18.35 7.78
N VAL A 140 11.63 -19.60 7.63
CA VAL A 140 12.46 -20.26 8.63
C VAL A 140 13.93 -20.02 8.31
N ALA A 141 14.67 -19.44 9.25
CA ALA A 141 16.08 -19.18 9.07
C ALA A 141 16.88 -20.48 8.89
N LYS A 142 17.76 -20.53 7.89
CA LYS A 142 18.61 -21.70 7.62
C LYS A 142 19.48 -22.09 8.83
N ALA A 143 19.88 -21.11 9.65
CA ALA A 143 20.69 -21.34 10.84
C ALA A 143 19.87 -21.76 12.06
N SER A 144 18.54 -21.85 11.99
CA SER A 144 17.70 -22.30 13.09
C SER A 144 18.01 -23.76 13.42
N LYS A 145 18.09 -24.06 14.71
CA LYS A 145 18.22 -25.44 15.21
C LYS A 145 16.88 -26.14 15.38
N ASN A 146 15.78 -25.43 15.19
CA ASN A 146 14.41 -25.91 15.36
C ASN A 146 13.58 -25.67 14.10
N GLN A 147 14.12 -26.02 12.92
CA GLN A 147 13.49 -25.70 11.63
C GLN A 147 12.12 -26.38 11.48
N ASP A 148 12.00 -27.64 11.87
CA ASP A 148 10.75 -28.40 11.75
C ASP A 148 9.65 -27.77 12.62
N VAL A 149 9.95 -27.47 13.88
CA VAL A 149 8.99 -26.82 14.79
C VAL A 149 8.59 -25.43 14.29
N ALA A 150 9.55 -24.67 13.75
CA ALA A 150 9.26 -23.35 13.17
C ALA A 150 8.38 -23.47 11.93
N PHE A 151 8.61 -24.46 11.08
CA PHE A 151 7.78 -24.71 9.91
C PHE A 151 6.36 -25.16 10.31
N ASP A 152 6.24 -26.07 11.28
CA ASP A 152 4.95 -26.50 11.80
C ASP A 152 4.15 -25.34 12.39
N TYR A 153 4.83 -24.41 13.08
CA TYR A 153 4.20 -23.17 13.57
C TYR A 153 3.67 -22.31 12.43
N LEU A 154 4.42 -22.14 11.35
CA LEU A 154 3.96 -21.38 10.19
C LEU A 154 2.76 -22.06 9.51
N CYS A 155 2.78 -23.38 9.42
CA CYS A 155 1.65 -24.16 8.90
C CYS A 155 0.40 -24.03 9.80
N PHE A 156 0.59 -24.07 11.11
CA PHE A 156 -0.51 -23.85 12.08
C PHE A 156 -1.10 -22.46 11.91
N PHE A 157 -0.27 -21.42 11.83
CA PHE A 157 -0.71 -20.06 11.62
C PHE A 157 -1.45 -19.86 10.29
N ALA A 158 -0.98 -20.53 9.24
CA ALA A 158 -1.54 -20.41 7.89
C ALA A 158 -2.72 -21.36 7.61
N ASN A 159 -3.16 -22.20 8.58
CA ASN A 159 -4.32 -23.05 8.34
C ASN A 159 -5.60 -22.23 8.22
N ASP A 160 -6.61 -22.78 7.53
CA ASP A 160 -7.80 -22.02 7.16
C ASP A 160 -8.58 -21.51 8.38
N ALA A 161 -8.71 -22.31 9.43
CA ALA A 161 -9.48 -21.93 10.62
C ALA A 161 -8.83 -20.75 11.37
N ASN A 162 -7.51 -20.79 11.57
CA ASN A 162 -6.79 -19.73 12.25
C ASN A 162 -6.77 -18.46 11.38
N HIS A 163 -6.49 -18.63 10.08
CA HIS A 163 -6.45 -17.50 9.15
C HIS A 163 -7.80 -16.79 9.02
N GLN A 164 -8.91 -17.53 8.95
CA GLN A 164 -10.25 -16.94 8.93
C GLN A 164 -10.59 -16.22 10.23
N ALA A 165 -10.17 -16.75 11.38
CA ALA A 165 -10.33 -16.04 12.65
C ALA A 165 -9.53 -14.73 12.69
N ASP A 166 -8.29 -14.74 12.19
CA ASP A 166 -7.44 -13.55 12.13
C ASP A 166 -8.03 -12.46 11.20
N ILE A 167 -8.56 -12.87 10.04
CA ILE A 167 -9.25 -11.96 9.11
C ILE A 167 -10.50 -11.36 9.76
N ALA A 168 -11.31 -12.18 10.43
CA ALA A 168 -12.54 -11.71 11.09
C ALA A 168 -12.25 -10.71 12.22
N ILE A 169 -11.12 -10.85 12.93
CA ILE A 169 -10.66 -9.87 13.91
C ILE A 169 -10.23 -8.57 13.22
N GLY A 170 -9.66 -8.65 12.01
CA GLY A 170 -9.28 -7.51 11.16
C GLY A 170 -8.24 -6.57 11.75
N ARG A 171 -7.60 -6.91 12.87
CA ARG A 171 -6.58 -6.08 13.51
C ARG A 171 -5.20 -6.37 12.93
N PHE A 172 -4.33 -5.36 12.98
CA PHE A 172 -2.93 -5.45 12.58
C PHE A 172 -2.66 -5.80 11.11
N GLY A 173 -3.63 -5.54 10.23
CA GLY A 173 -3.43 -5.67 8.79
C GLY A 173 -3.35 -7.11 8.30
N VAL A 174 -4.05 -8.04 8.94
CA VAL A 174 -4.23 -9.39 8.39
C VAL A 174 -5.26 -9.30 7.27
N ASN A 175 -4.75 -9.36 6.04
CA ASN A 175 -5.55 -9.25 4.84
C ASN A 175 -5.93 -10.61 4.28
N PRO A 176 -7.11 -10.73 3.64
CA PRO A 176 -7.45 -11.93 2.90
C PRO A 176 -6.48 -12.16 1.73
N PHE A 177 -5.90 -13.34 1.63
CA PHE A 177 -4.97 -13.70 0.55
C PHE A 177 -5.30 -15.05 -0.11
N LYS A 178 -6.23 -15.81 0.45
CA LYS A 178 -6.73 -17.06 -0.13
C LYS A 178 -8.06 -16.81 -0.84
N LYS A 179 -8.38 -17.60 -1.85
CA LYS A 179 -9.70 -17.54 -2.51
C LYS A 179 -10.85 -17.87 -1.56
N SER A 180 -10.61 -18.73 -0.58
CA SER A 180 -11.55 -19.10 0.48
C SER A 180 -11.86 -17.96 1.45
N ASP A 181 -11.08 -16.89 1.45
CA ASP A 181 -11.28 -15.76 2.34
C ASP A 181 -12.35 -14.78 1.81
N PHE A 182 -12.66 -14.87 0.51
CA PHE A 182 -13.64 -13.98 -0.14
C PHE A 182 -15.03 -14.60 -0.15
N VAL A 183 -15.51 -14.97 1.03
CA VAL A 183 -16.88 -15.48 1.24
C VAL A 183 -17.65 -14.47 2.07
N PRO A 184 -18.92 -14.13 1.70
CA PRO A 184 -19.70 -13.10 2.39
C PRO A 184 -19.85 -13.34 3.90
N GLU A 185 -19.91 -14.58 4.32
CA GLU A 185 -20.14 -14.99 5.71
C GLU A 185 -19.00 -14.60 6.67
N LEU A 186 -17.82 -14.32 6.16
CA LEU A 186 -16.67 -13.86 6.98
C LEU A 186 -16.70 -12.37 7.31
N TYR A 187 -17.58 -11.60 6.65
CA TYR A 187 -17.59 -10.14 6.72
C TYR A 187 -18.93 -9.58 7.25
N VAL A 188 -19.71 -10.40 7.93
CA VAL A 188 -21.02 -10.01 8.49
C VAL A 188 -20.92 -9.72 9.98
#